data_74daccf57e2b3a89fe4221715aabe1a2
#
_entry.id   74daccf57e2b3a89fe4221715aabe1a2
#
_cell.length_a   1.000
_cell.length_b   1.000
_cell.length_c   1.000
_cell.angle_alpha   90.00
_cell.angle_beta   90.00
_cell.angle_gamma   90.00
#
_symmetry.space_group_name_H-M   'P 1'
#
loop_
_entity.id
_entity.type
_entity.pdbx_description
1 polymer ?
#
loop_
_entity_poly.entity_id
_entity_poly.type
_entity_poly.pdbx_seq_one_letter_code
_entity_poly.pdbx_strand_id
1 'polypeptide(L)'
;MQLKKKPVTGMKDILPQEMEIRDYVIGLIKETYKQFGFTSMEAPCVEHIENLTSKQGGDNEKLIFRILKRGEKLKISEAKEENDLVDSGLRYDLTVPLCRFYSNNANELPQPFKALHIGNVFRADRPQRGRFRQFMQCDIDILGEPTYLAEIELVLATTTLLGKLDFHNFTIRINDRKILKAMAQYSGFPAESFDTVFIILDKMDKIGLEGVSEELEKEGFARESIDTYLGMFREITSDIQGVRYIKEKLKDVLDPKVAEDLETIIASVDAVKSADFKISFDPTLVRGMSYYTGPIFEIAMDEFGGSVGGGGRYDEMIGKFTGQNTSACGFSIGFERIVMLLLERGYEVPGTGEKKAYLIEKNMPADKLLTILKQAEEERRNGTQVTISIMKKNKKFQKEQMMTEGYTEFVEFFRDKL
;
A
#
# COMPACT_ATOMS: atom_id res chain seq x y z
N MET A 1 16.34 22.40 -29.39
CA MET A 1 15.32 21.44 -28.96
C MET A 1 14.74 21.93 -27.64
N GLN A 2 13.42 22.14 -27.52
CA GLN A 2 12.79 22.59 -26.29
C GLN A 2 12.61 21.41 -25.34
N LEU A 3 13.02 21.54 -24.08
CA LEU A 3 12.87 20.51 -23.06
C LEU A 3 11.39 20.35 -22.67
N LYS A 4 11.00 19.12 -22.37
CA LYS A 4 9.67 18.81 -21.88
C LYS A 4 9.52 19.24 -20.42
N LYS A 5 8.48 20.01 -20.07
CA LYS A 5 8.22 20.52 -18.73
C LYS A 5 7.35 19.56 -17.88
N LYS A 6 6.58 18.69 -18.52
CA LYS A 6 5.70 17.75 -17.81
C LYS A 6 6.46 16.48 -17.47
N PRO A 7 6.18 15.85 -16.30
CA PRO A 7 6.73 14.55 -15.96
C PRO A 7 6.29 13.47 -16.95
N VAL A 8 6.91 12.30 -16.88
CA VAL A 8 6.54 11.13 -17.68
C VAL A 8 5.09 10.75 -17.42
N THR A 9 4.39 10.30 -18.46
CA THR A 9 2.96 9.92 -18.37
C THR A 9 2.72 8.94 -17.22
N GLY A 10 1.77 9.28 -16.37
CA GLY A 10 1.40 8.47 -15.19
C GLY A 10 2.28 8.71 -13.97
N MET A 11 3.28 9.58 -14.05
CA MET A 11 4.05 10.09 -12.90
C MET A 11 3.61 11.50 -12.55
N LYS A 12 3.82 11.93 -11.32
CA LYS A 12 3.33 13.19 -10.77
C LYS A 12 4.42 13.89 -9.98
N ASP A 13 4.53 15.21 -10.18
CA ASP A 13 5.26 16.08 -9.24
C ASP A 13 4.39 16.32 -8.01
N ILE A 14 4.98 16.24 -6.83
CA ILE A 14 4.26 16.48 -5.56
C ILE A 14 4.57 17.92 -5.12
N LEU A 15 3.53 18.71 -4.96
CA LEU A 15 3.64 20.09 -4.50
C LEU A 15 3.83 20.15 -2.96
N PRO A 16 4.41 21.24 -2.43
CA PRO A 16 4.73 21.36 -1.00
C PRO A 16 3.56 21.10 -0.05
N GLN A 17 2.36 21.59 -0.38
CA GLN A 17 1.16 21.38 0.46
C GLN A 17 0.76 19.90 0.56
N GLU A 18 0.82 19.17 -0.55
CA GLU A 18 0.59 17.73 -0.53
C GLU A 18 1.74 17.02 0.20
N MET A 19 2.98 17.50 0.03
CA MET A 19 4.15 16.91 0.68
C MET A 19 4.08 17.04 2.20
N GLU A 20 3.54 18.13 2.75
CA GLU A 20 3.32 18.32 4.19
C GLU A 20 2.41 17.21 4.77
N ILE A 21 1.30 16.89 4.09
CA ILE A 21 0.42 15.79 4.50
C ILE A 21 1.13 14.44 4.37
N ARG A 22 1.89 14.22 3.28
CA ARG A 22 2.63 12.96 3.06
C ARG A 22 3.68 12.73 4.16
N ASP A 23 4.44 13.75 4.52
CA ASP A 23 5.47 13.68 5.58
C ASP A 23 4.84 13.38 6.94
N TYR A 24 3.72 14.02 7.25
CA TYR A 24 2.95 13.74 8.47
C TYR A 24 2.47 12.28 8.51
N VAL A 25 1.84 11.80 7.43
CA VAL A 25 1.35 10.42 7.34
C VAL A 25 2.51 9.41 7.48
N ILE A 26 3.65 9.66 6.82
CA ILE A 26 4.85 8.81 6.95
C ILE A 26 5.38 8.82 8.39
N GLY A 27 5.41 9.97 9.03
CA GLY A 27 5.77 10.09 10.45
C GLY A 27 4.89 9.26 11.35
N LEU A 28 3.57 9.37 11.16
CA LEU A 28 2.57 8.64 11.93
C LEU A 28 2.63 7.11 11.67
N ILE A 29 2.89 6.70 10.42
CA ILE A 29 3.15 5.30 10.06
C ILE A 29 4.33 4.75 10.87
N LYS A 30 5.48 5.44 10.83
CA LYS A 30 6.69 5.02 11.54
C LYS A 30 6.48 4.92 13.05
N GLU A 31 5.82 5.93 13.63
CA GLU A 31 5.52 5.95 15.05
C GLU A 31 4.57 4.81 15.45
N THR A 32 3.45 4.67 14.73
CA THR A 32 2.44 3.67 15.05
C THR A 32 2.99 2.25 14.90
N TYR A 33 3.63 1.94 13.80
CA TYR A 33 4.15 0.59 13.56
C TYR A 33 5.32 0.23 14.49
N LYS A 34 6.11 1.23 14.91
CA LYS A 34 7.12 1.03 15.95
C LYS A 34 6.51 0.55 17.28
N GLN A 35 5.30 1.02 17.65
CA GLN A 35 4.58 0.57 18.84
C GLN A 35 4.20 -0.92 18.78
N PHE A 36 4.03 -1.47 17.58
CA PHE A 36 3.80 -2.89 17.31
C PHE A 36 5.10 -3.69 17.11
N GLY A 37 6.27 -3.08 17.32
CA GLY A 37 7.58 -3.73 17.22
C GLY A 37 8.13 -3.84 15.79
N PHE A 38 7.55 -3.16 14.80
CA PHE A 38 8.10 -3.12 13.46
C PHE A 38 9.35 -2.23 13.39
N THR A 39 10.36 -2.70 12.65
CA THR A 39 11.61 -2.00 12.42
C THR A 39 11.76 -1.61 10.96
N SER A 40 12.19 -0.36 10.72
CA SER A 40 12.37 0.13 9.36
C SER A 40 13.55 -0.55 8.67
N MET A 41 13.34 -0.91 7.40
CA MET A 41 14.38 -1.40 6.50
C MET A 41 14.24 -0.74 5.13
N GLU A 42 15.25 -0.86 4.30
CA GLU A 42 15.23 -0.36 2.92
C GLU A 42 15.91 -1.37 1.99
N ALA A 43 15.36 -1.51 0.78
CA ALA A 43 15.95 -2.27 -0.31
C ALA A 43 16.08 -1.39 -1.56
N PRO A 44 17.02 -1.68 -2.47
CA PRO A 44 17.18 -0.92 -3.72
C PRO A 44 15.91 -0.88 -4.57
N CYS A 45 15.70 0.25 -5.29
CA CYS A 45 14.60 0.38 -6.24
C CYS A 45 14.80 -0.47 -7.51
N VAL A 46 16.04 -0.86 -7.80
CA VAL A 46 16.40 -1.70 -8.93
C VAL A 46 16.60 -3.13 -8.43
N GLU A 47 15.93 -4.08 -9.06
CA GLU A 47 15.99 -5.50 -8.72
C GLU A 47 16.37 -6.31 -9.96
N HIS A 48 16.91 -7.52 -9.77
CA HIS A 48 17.17 -8.46 -10.85
C HIS A 48 15.90 -8.81 -11.59
N ILE A 49 15.96 -8.87 -12.92
CA ILE A 49 14.76 -9.12 -13.73
C ILE A 49 14.17 -10.50 -13.44
N GLU A 50 14.99 -11.49 -13.17
CA GLU A 50 14.59 -12.84 -12.83
C GLU A 50 13.76 -12.89 -11.53
N ASN A 51 14.08 -12.05 -10.54
CA ASN A 51 13.31 -11.93 -9.30
C ASN A 51 11.93 -11.31 -9.54
N LEU A 52 11.87 -10.32 -10.44
CA LEU A 52 10.64 -9.61 -10.76
C LEU A 52 9.68 -10.44 -11.63
N THR A 53 10.21 -11.29 -12.52
CA THR A 53 9.41 -12.11 -13.46
C THR A 53 9.11 -13.51 -12.92
N SER A 54 9.84 -14.00 -11.90
CA SER A 54 9.81 -15.39 -11.43
C SER A 54 8.45 -15.89 -10.96
N LYS A 55 7.45 -15.04 -10.78
CA LYS A 55 6.11 -15.45 -10.34
C LYS A 55 4.97 -14.46 -10.45
N GLN A 56 5.14 -13.40 -11.17
CA GLN A 56 4.00 -12.51 -11.36
C GLN A 56 2.99 -13.10 -12.36
N GLY A 57 3.41 -14.11 -13.16
CA GLY A 57 2.59 -14.86 -14.11
C GLY A 57 1.65 -14.03 -14.96
N GLY A 58 1.76 -14.06 -16.28
CA GLY A 58 0.79 -13.41 -17.15
C GLY A 58 0.91 -11.88 -17.24
N ASP A 59 -0.20 -11.16 -17.03
CA ASP A 59 -0.30 -9.72 -17.36
C ASP A 59 0.56 -8.80 -16.48
N ASN A 60 0.88 -9.19 -15.25
CA ASN A 60 1.69 -8.36 -14.35
C ASN A 60 3.13 -8.17 -14.84
N GLU A 61 3.71 -9.15 -15.53
CA GLU A 61 5.07 -9.04 -16.08
C GLU A 61 5.17 -7.93 -17.13
N LYS A 62 4.09 -7.67 -17.86
CA LYS A 62 4.00 -6.58 -18.86
C LYS A 62 4.04 -5.20 -18.21
N LEU A 63 3.81 -5.11 -16.91
CA LEU A 63 3.79 -3.86 -16.16
C LEU A 63 5.13 -3.50 -15.52
N ILE A 64 6.16 -4.36 -15.64
CA ILE A 64 7.48 -4.11 -15.09
C ILE A 64 8.24 -3.12 -15.97
N PHE A 65 8.77 -2.05 -15.37
CA PHE A 65 9.71 -1.16 -16.03
C PHE A 65 11.08 -1.83 -16.12
N ARG A 66 11.45 -2.30 -17.30
CA ARG A 66 12.69 -3.01 -17.58
C ARG A 66 13.84 -2.03 -17.81
N ILE A 67 15.03 -2.39 -17.35
CA ILE A 67 16.28 -1.61 -17.49
C ILE A 67 17.21 -2.37 -18.42
N LEU A 68 17.68 -1.71 -19.47
CA LEU A 68 18.58 -2.28 -20.44
C LEU A 68 19.96 -2.52 -19.81
N LYS A 69 20.61 -3.61 -20.21
CA LYS A 69 22.02 -3.87 -19.96
C LYS A 69 22.87 -2.67 -20.39
N ARG A 70 24.07 -2.52 -19.82
CA ARG A 70 24.97 -1.42 -20.12
C ARG A 70 26.32 -1.89 -20.65
N GLY A 71 27.00 -1.01 -21.42
CA GLY A 71 28.35 -1.25 -21.95
C GLY A 71 28.40 -2.47 -22.85
N GLU A 72 29.42 -3.28 -22.72
CA GLU A 72 29.67 -4.47 -23.54
C GLU A 72 28.61 -5.56 -23.40
N LYS A 73 27.83 -5.54 -22.33
CA LYS A 73 26.70 -6.48 -22.12
C LYS A 73 25.48 -6.15 -22.99
N LEU A 74 25.35 -4.93 -23.50
CA LEU A 74 24.23 -4.50 -24.37
C LEU A 74 24.54 -4.83 -25.83
N LYS A 75 24.16 -6.01 -26.27
CA LYS A 75 24.42 -6.51 -27.62
C LYS A 75 23.14 -6.48 -28.49
N ILE A 76 22.76 -5.29 -28.92
CA ILE A 76 21.51 -5.06 -29.65
C ILE A 76 21.44 -5.88 -30.95
N SER A 77 22.58 -6.02 -31.67
CA SER A 77 22.62 -6.78 -32.94
C SER A 77 22.54 -8.28 -32.78
N GLU A 78 22.80 -8.81 -31.56
CA GLU A 78 22.77 -10.24 -31.26
C GLU A 78 21.46 -10.67 -30.60
N ALA A 79 20.67 -9.70 -30.09
CA ALA A 79 19.43 -9.97 -29.37
C ALA A 79 18.35 -10.52 -30.30
N LYS A 80 17.69 -11.61 -29.89
CA LYS A 80 16.53 -12.22 -30.56
C LYS A 80 15.21 -11.80 -29.95
N GLU A 81 15.22 -11.49 -28.67
CA GLU A 81 14.04 -11.06 -27.89
C GLU A 81 14.40 -9.96 -26.91
N GLU A 82 13.40 -9.29 -26.35
CA GLU A 82 13.57 -8.19 -25.41
C GLU A 82 14.35 -8.63 -24.15
N ASN A 83 14.14 -9.84 -23.66
CA ASN A 83 14.81 -10.38 -22.48
C ASN A 83 16.33 -10.47 -22.64
N ASP A 84 16.84 -10.63 -23.88
CA ASP A 84 18.29 -10.65 -24.14
C ASP A 84 18.96 -9.33 -23.84
N LEU A 85 18.21 -8.21 -23.84
CA LEU A 85 18.69 -6.85 -23.65
C LEU A 85 18.57 -6.35 -22.21
N VAL A 86 17.90 -7.11 -21.33
CA VAL A 86 17.52 -6.69 -19.98
C VAL A 86 18.21 -7.57 -18.93
N ASP A 87 18.65 -7.01 -17.81
CA ASP A 87 19.18 -7.74 -16.65
C ASP A 87 18.57 -7.26 -15.31
N SER A 88 17.83 -6.18 -15.34
CA SER A 88 17.24 -5.58 -14.15
C SER A 88 15.95 -4.82 -14.48
N GLY A 89 15.22 -4.44 -13.47
CA GLY A 89 14.01 -3.64 -13.60
C GLY A 89 13.77 -2.79 -12.36
N LEU A 90 12.83 -1.85 -12.46
CA LEU A 90 12.33 -1.14 -11.30
C LEU A 90 11.37 -2.04 -10.50
N ARG A 91 11.52 -2.07 -9.19
CA ARG A 91 10.70 -2.90 -8.30
C ARG A 91 9.21 -2.62 -8.49
N TYR A 92 8.45 -3.69 -8.73
CA TYR A 92 7.01 -3.65 -8.94
C TYR A 92 6.22 -3.54 -7.63
N ASP A 93 6.74 -4.16 -6.57
CA ASP A 93 6.26 -4.12 -5.18
C ASP A 93 7.46 -4.08 -4.20
N LEU A 94 7.16 -4.08 -2.90
CA LEU A 94 8.18 -4.16 -1.86
C LEU A 94 8.39 -5.60 -1.35
N THR A 95 7.49 -6.54 -1.65
CA THR A 95 7.51 -7.92 -1.15
C THR A 95 8.68 -8.72 -1.75
N VAL A 96 8.90 -8.66 -3.07
CA VAL A 96 10.01 -9.36 -3.73
C VAL A 96 11.37 -8.88 -3.21
N PRO A 97 11.66 -7.56 -3.15
CA PRO A 97 12.88 -7.05 -2.53
C PRO A 97 13.05 -7.44 -1.06
N LEU A 98 11.95 -7.47 -0.28
CA LEU A 98 11.98 -7.90 1.11
C LEU A 98 12.36 -9.38 1.24
N CYS A 99 11.76 -10.27 0.43
CA CYS A 99 12.09 -11.70 0.43
C CYS A 99 13.56 -11.94 0.09
N ARG A 100 14.10 -11.24 -0.92
CA ARG A 100 15.53 -11.28 -1.26
C ARG A 100 16.40 -10.77 -0.11
N PHE A 101 16.02 -9.62 0.48
CA PHE A 101 16.73 -9.03 1.63
C PHE A 101 16.78 -10.01 2.81
N TYR A 102 15.64 -10.58 3.19
CA TYR A 102 15.56 -11.55 4.29
C TYR A 102 16.39 -12.78 4.00
N SER A 103 16.29 -13.32 2.78
CA SER A 103 17.06 -14.53 2.37
C SER A 103 18.57 -14.33 2.49
N ASN A 104 19.06 -13.12 2.27
CA ASN A 104 20.47 -12.78 2.36
C ASN A 104 20.95 -12.46 3.77
N ASN A 105 20.05 -12.03 4.66
CA ASN A 105 20.41 -11.48 5.97
C ASN A 105 19.73 -12.20 7.15
N ALA A 106 19.03 -13.32 6.93
CA ALA A 106 18.21 -13.99 7.94
C ALA A 106 18.93 -14.28 9.26
N ASN A 107 20.24 -14.61 9.20
CA ASN A 107 21.05 -14.90 10.37
C ASN A 107 21.36 -13.67 11.25
N GLU A 108 21.18 -12.46 10.73
CA GLU A 108 21.42 -11.20 11.42
C GLU A 108 20.12 -10.56 11.91
N LEU A 109 18.97 -11.11 11.52
CA LEU A 109 17.66 -10.57 11.84
C LEU A 109 17.01 -11.30 13.03
N PRO A 110 16.17 -10.59 13.81
CA PRO A 110 15.40 -11.24 14.88
C PRO A 110 14.36 -12.23 14.30
N GLN A 111 13.93 -13.17 15.13
CA GLN A 111 12.83 -14.08 14.80
C GLN A 111 11.72 -14.01 15.84
N PRO A 112 10.47 -13.71 15.44
CA PRO A 112 10.07 -13.29 14.09
C PRO A 112 10.64 -11.91 13.72
N PHE A 113 10.89 -11.67 12.43
CA PHE A 113 11.30 -10.36 11.93
C PHE A 113 10.06 -9.55 11.53
N LYS A 114 9.83 -8.43 12.21
CA LYS A 114 8.75 -7.48 11.91
C LYS A 114 9.34 -6.30 11.12
N ALA A 115 9.15 -6.32 9.81
CA ALA A 115 9.70 -5.33 8.89
C ALA A 115 8.70 -4.21 8.60
N LEU A 116 9.17 -2.96 8.59
CA LEU A 116 8.50 -1.81 7.98
C LEU A 116 9.32 -1.38 6.77
N HIS A 117 8.76 -1.50 5.59
CA HIS A 117 9.38 -1.08 4.34
C HIS A 117 8.53 0.01 3.67
N ILE A 118 9.10 1.22 3.57
CA ILE A 118 8.46 2.38 2.91
C ILE A 118 9.29 2.73 1.68
N GLY A 119 8.65 2.81 0.52
CA GLY A 119 9.38 3.18 -0.69
C GLY A 119 8.53 3.27 -1.95
N ASN A 120 9.10 3.90 -2.96
CA ASN A 120 8.47 3.98 -4.27
C ASN A 120 8.51 2.64 -4.98
N VAL A 121 7.41 2.31 -5.65
CA VAL A 121 7.28 1.18 -6.56
C VAL A 121 6.79 1.68 -7.93
N PHE A 122 6.99 0.86 -8.96
CA PHE A 122 6.82 1.30 -10.34
C PHE A 122 6.02 0.27 -11.12
N ARG A 123 4.89 0.71 -11.69
CA ARG A 123 4.01 -0.16 -12.50
C ARG A 123 3.61 0.57 -13.77
N ALA A 124 3.78 -0.05 -14.93
CA ALA A 124 3.37 0.52 -16.21
C ALA A 124 1.85 0.50 -16.42
N ASP A 125 1.07 0.54 -15.37
CA ASP A 125 -0.39 0.59 -15.37
C ASP A 125 -0.94 1.77 -16.20
N ARG A 126 -2.19 1.63 -16.66
CA ARG A 126 -2.94 2.76 -17.20
C ARG A 126 -3.29 3.72 -16.06
N PRO A 127 -2.86 5.00 -16.15
CA PRO A 127 -3.14 5.98 -15.11
C PRO A 127 -4.64 6.21 -14.93
N GLN A 128 -5.09 6.27 -13.66
CA GLN A 128 -6.47 6.62 -13.29
C GLN A 128 -6.48 7.19 -11.85
N ARG A 129 -7.64 7.61 -11.34
CA ARG A 129 -7.76 8.15 -9.99
C ARG A 129 -7.17 7.19 -8.95
N GLY A 130 -6.21 7.68 -8.14
CA GLY A 130 -5.51 6.90 -7.13
C GLY A 130 -4.59 5.79 -7.65
N ARG A 131 -4.28 5.76 -8.98
CA ARG A 131 -3.36 4.81 -9.60
C ARG A 131 -2.35 5.53 -10.48
N PHE A 132 -1.10 5.49 -10.06
CA PHE A 132 0.04 6.11 -10.73
C PHE A 132 1.05 5.05 -11.16
N ARG A 133 1.95 5.43 -12.06
CA ARG A 133 3.06 4.55 -12.50
C ARG A 133 4.24 4.55 -11.55
N GLN A 134 4.39 5.60 -10.76
CA GLN A 134 5.26 5.67 -9.59
C GLN A 134 4.41 6.06 -8.41
N PHE A 135 4.45 5.28 -7.34
CA PHE A 135 3.69 5.52 -6.13
C PHE A 135 4.39 4.91 -4.92
N MET A 136 4.05 5.41 -3.74
CA MET A 136 4.62 4.90 -2.50
C MET A 136 3.82 3.73 -1.96
N GLN A 137 4.51 2.67 -1.56
CA GLN A 137 3.98 1.63 -0.69
C GLN A 137 4.55 1.80 0.73
N CYS A 138 3.74 1.44 1.72
CA CYS A 138 4.11 1.42 3.12
C CYS A 138 3.67 0.05 3.66
N ASP A 139 4.58 -0.91 3.56
CA ASP A 139 4.32 -2.30 3.85
C ASP A 139 4.85 -2.67 5.22
N ILE A 140 4.06 -3.43 5.97
CA ILE A 140 4.49 -4.12 7.17
C ILE A 140 4.39 -5.63 6.93
N ASP A 141 5.44 -6.34 7.32
CA ASP A 141 5.56 -7.77 7.12
C ASP A 141 6.10 -8.44 8.38
N ILE A 142 5.59 -9.64 8.67
CA ILE A 142 6.07 -10.51 9.75
C ILE A 142 6.59 -11.80 9.12
N LEU A 143 7.89 -12.04 9.27
CA LEU A 143 8.58 -13.20 8.72
C LEU A 143 9.04 -14.10 9.86
N GLY A 144 8.77 -15.41 9.74
CA GLY A 144 9.15 -16.40 10.75
C GLY A 144 8.07 -16.69 11.81
N GLU A 145 6.86 -16.10 11.71
CA GLU A 145 5.71 -16.42 12.58
C GLU A 145 4.71 -17.35 11.83
N PRO A 146 4.63 -18.62 12.22
CA PRO A 146 3.80 -19.60 11.51
C PRO A 146 2.32 -19.58 11.92
N THR A 147 1.96 -18.89 13.01
CA THR A 147 0.60 -18.89 13.54
C THR A 147 -0.20 -17.67 13.05
N TYR A 148 -1.50 -17.67 13.35
CA TYR A 148 -2.41 -16.56 13.05
C TYR A 148 -2.11 -15.26 13.84
N LEU A 149 -1.13 -15.27 14.74
CA LEU A 149 -0.68 -14.06 15.44
C LEU A 149 -0.15 -13.00 14.46
N ALA A 150 0.50 -13.44 13.37
CA ALA A 150 0.97 -12.51 12.34
C ALA A 150 -0.20 -11.71 11.73
N GLU A 151 -1.29 -12.39 11.37
CA GLU A 151 -2.46 -11.78 10.80
C GLU A 151 -3.13 -10.79 11.75
N ILE A 152 -3.31 -11.18 13.02
CA ILE A 152 -3.90 -10.34 14.05
C ILE A 152 -3.08 -9.07 14.24
N GLU A 153 -1.76 -9.18 14.41
CA GLU A 153 -0.85 -8.05 14.61
C GLU A 153 -0.85 -7.08 13.41
N LEU A 154 -0.83 -7.60 12.19
CA LEU A 154 -0.86 -6.79 10.98
C LEU A 154 -2.18 -6.01 10.84
N VAL A 155 -3.31 -6.67 11.08
CA VAL A 155 -4.62 -6.01 11.02
C VAL A 155 -4.74 -4.95 12.10
N LEU A 156 -4.36 -5.24 13.34
CA LEU A 156 -4.43 -4.28 14.45
C LEU A 156 -3.50 -3.08 14.22
N ALA A 157 -2.27 -3.29 13.77
CA ALA A 157 -1.32 -2.21 13.48
C ALA A 157 -1.87 -1.27 12.39
N THR A 158 -2.37 -1.86 11.30
CA THR A 158 -2.90 -1.10 10.16
C THR A 158 -4.17 -0.33 10.52
N THR A 159 -5.10 -0.95 11.23
CA THR A 159 -6.36 -0.30 11.64
C THR A 159 -6.14 0.76 12.71
N THR A 160 -5.19 0.58 13.62
CA THR A 160 -4.77 1.61 14.59
C THR A 160 -4.23 2.85 13.88
N LEU A 161 -3.42 2.68 12.83
CA LEU A 161 -2.93 3.78 12.02
C LEU A 161 -4.08 4.54 11.35
N LEU A 162 -5.02 3.82 10.72
CA LEU A 162 -6.19 4.45 10.09
C LEU A 162 -7.05 5.23 11.07
N GLY A 163 -7.26 4.70 12.27
CA GLY A 163 -7.96 5.42 13.35
C GLY A 163 -7.26 6.71 13.77
N LYS A 164 -5.90 6.71 13.85
CA LYS A 164 -5.11 7.91 14.13
C LYS A 164 -5.17 8.96 13.00
N LEU A 165 -5.49 8.54 11.79
CA LEU A 165 -5.72 9.41 10.63
C LEU A 165 -7.20 9.83 10.49
N ASP A 166 -8.01 9.58 11.52
CA ASP A 166 -9.44 9.90 11.58
C ASP A 166 -10.27 9.23 10.47
N PHE A 167 -9.88 8.00 10.09
CA PHE A 167 -10.71 7.15 9.24
C PHE A 167 -11.58 6.24 10.09
N HIS A 168 -12.89 6.25 9.80
CA HIS A 168 -13.93 5.49 10.49
C HIS A 168 -14.80 4.74 9.49
N ASN A 169 -15.62 3.81 9.99
CA ASN A 169 -16.61 3.09 9.18
C ASN A 169 -16.03 2.34 7.96
N PHE A 170 -14.78 1.89 8.01
CA PHE A 170 -14.22 1.03 7.00
C PHE A 170 -14.40 -0.45 7.38
N THR A 171 -14.22 -1.33 6.40
CA THR A 171 -14.35 -2.78 6.62
C THR A 171 -13.05 -3.49 6.26
N ILE A 172 -12.55 -4.31 7.15
CA ILE A 172 -11.53 -5.30 6.84
C ILE A 172 -12.25 -6.54 6.30
N ARG A 173 -12.15 -6.78 5.01
CA ARG A 173 -12.61 -8.02 4.36
C ARG A 173 -11.50 -9.05 4.52
N ILE A 174 -11.82 -10.25 4.98
CA ILE A 174 -10.85 -11.34 5.18
C ILE A 174 -11.37 -12.64 4.56
N ASN A 175 -10.45 -13.40 3.97
CA ASN A 175 -10.70 -14.75 3.44
C ASN A 175 -9.41 -15.59 3.59
N ASP A 176 -9.44 -16.83 3.13
CA ASP A 176 -8.25 -17.70 3.04
C ASP A 176 -8.19 -18.37 1.66
N ARG A 177 -7.00 -18.38 1.06
CA ARG A 177 -6.76 -19.05 -0.25
C ARG A 177 -7.07 -20.54 -0.22
N LYS A 178 -6.93 -21.18 0.94
CA LYS A 178 -7.29 -22.60 1.12
C LYS A 178 -8.78 -22.81 1.09
N ILE A 179 -9.58 -21.86 1.61
CA ILE A 179 -11.05 -21.88 1.50
C ILE A 179 -11.46 -21.77 0.03
N LEU A 180 -10.90 -20.81 -0.71
CA LEU A 180 -11.19 -20.65 -2.15
C LEU A 180 -10.89 -21.94 -2.93
N LYS A 181 -9.74 -22.58 -2.67
CA LYS A 181 -9.35 -23.85 -3.30
C LYS A 181 -10.33 -24.96 -2.92
N ALA A 182 -10.70 -25.08 -1.63
CA ALA A 182 -11.63 -26.10 -1.16
C ALA A 182 -13.04 -25.92 -1.76
N MET A 183 -13.52 -24.68 -1.90
CA MET A 183 -14.79 -24.39 -2.57
C MET A 183 -14.77 -24.83 -4.04
N ALA A 184 -13.72 -24.51 -4.76
CA ALA A 184 -13.56 -24.93 -6.16
C ALA A 184 -13.45 -26.47 -6.29
N GLN A 185 -12.68 -27.11 -5.42
CA GLN A 185 -12.52 -28.57 -5.40
C GLN A 185 -13.85 -29.28 -5.06
N TYR A 186 -14.57 -28.80 -4.04
CA TYR A 186 -15.87 -29.35 -3.64
C TYR A 186 -16.91 -29.25 -4.76
N SER A 187 -16.81 -28.19 -5.57
CA SER A 187 -17.71 -27.99 -6.71
C SER A 187 -17.32 -28.78 -7.95
N GLY A 188 -16.21 -29.52 -7.92
CA GLY A 188 -15.78 -30.39 -9.01
C GLY A 188 -15.02 -29.68 -10.15
N PHE A 189 -14.46 -28.48 -9.91
CA PHE A 189 -13.56 -27.86 -10.87
C PHE A 189 -12.22 -28.59 -10.93
N PRO A 190 -11.58 -28.74 -12.11
CA PRO A 190 -10.24 -29.28 -12.24
C PRO A 190 -9.21 -28.40 -11.50
N ALA A 191 -8.24 -29.02 -10.82
CA ALA A 191 -7.26 -28.28 -10.02
C ALA A 191 -6.40 -27.30 -10.85
N GLU A 192 -6.09 -27.66 -12.10
CA GLU A 192 -5.39 -26.82 -13.07
C GLU A 192 -6.17 -25.56 -13.49
N SER A 193 -7.49 -25.55 -13.24
CA SER A 193 -8.38 -24.45 -13.63
C SER A 193 -8.70 -23.50 -12.46
N PHE A 194 -8.22 -23.76 -11.25
CA PHE A 194 -8.57 -22.94 -10.08
C PHE A 194 -8.23 -21.46 -10.26
N ASP A 195 -7.09 -21.14 -10.85
CA ASP A 195 -6.71 -19.74 -11.08
C ASP A 195 -7.68 -19.05 -12.03
N THR A 196 -8.15 -19.72 -13.08
CA THR A 196 -9.18 -19.20 -13.98
C THR A 196 -10.51 -18.94 -13.24
N VAL A 197 -10.94 -19.90 -12.40
CA VAL A 197 -12.15 -19.73 -11.57
C VAL A 197 -12.02 -18.52 -10.64
N PHE A 198 -10.85 -18.34 -10.01
CA PHE A 198 -10.60 -17.23 -9.10
C PHE A 198 -10.53 -15.87 -9.83
N ILE A 199 -9.93 -15.81 -11.01
CA ILE A 199 -9.92 -14.59 -11.85
C ILE A 199 -11.34 -14.17 -12.23
N ILE A 200 -12.22 -15.13 -12.52
CA ILE A 200 -13.63 -14.84 -12.82
C ILE A 200 -14.37 -14.42 -11.56
N LEU A 201 -14.15 -15.10 -10.43
CA LEU A 201 -14.77 -14.77 -9.14
C LEU A 201 -14.39 -13.35 -8.69
N ASP A 202 -13.16 -12.90 -8.91
CA ASP A 202 -12.67 -11.53 -8.57
C ASP A 202 -13.48 -10.41 -9.25
N LYS A 203 -14.25 -10.75 -10.27
CA LYS A 203 -15.16 -9.81 -10.96
C LYS A 203 -16.56 -9.75 -10.32
N MET A 204 -16.83 -10.58 -9.29
CA MET A 204 -18.15 -10.71 -8.65
C MET A 204 -18.77 -9.36 -8.28
N ASP A 205 -17.98 -8.46 -7.68
CA ASP A 205 -18.46 -7.12 -7.28
C ASP A 205 -18.92 -6.26 -8.48
N LYS A 206 -18.49 -6.59 -9.71
CA LYS A 206 -18.80 -5.81 -10.93
C LYS A 206 -19.90 -6.45 -11.76
N ILE A 207 -19.90 -7.77 -11.88
CA ILE A 207 -20.78 -8.49 -12.81
C ILE A 207 -21.85 -9.33 -12.10
N GLY A 208 -21.77 -9.45 -10.77
CA GLY A 208 -22.70 -10.25 -9.96
C GLY A 208 -22.57 -11.75 -10.20
N LEU A 209 -23.39 -12.52 -9.45
CA LEU A 209 -23.44 -14.00 -9.55
C LEU A 209 -23.78 -14.48 -10.96
N GLU A 210 -24.70 -13.80 -11.64
CA GLU A 210 -25.14 -14.17 -13.01
C GLU A 210 -24.00 -13.99 -14.01
N GLY A 211 -23.30 -12.85 -13.95
CA GLY A 211 -22.17 -12.61 -14.83
C GLY A 211 -21.00 -13.57 -14.58
N VAL A 212 -20.75 -13.95 -13.32
CA VAL A 212 -19.77 -15.00 -12.98
C VAL A 212 -20.19 -16.35 -13.57
N SER A 213 -21.48 -16.72 -13.47
CA SER A 213 -22.01 -17.95 -14.08
C SER A 213 -21.75 -17.97 -15.60
N GLU A 214 -22.10 -16.87 -16.29
CA GLU A 214 -21.92 -16.75 -17.74
C GLU A 214 -20.45 -16.85 -18.16
N GLU A 215 -19.52 -16.23 -17.41
CA GLU A 215 -18.10 -16.32 -17.72
C GLU A 215 -17.55 -17.72 -17.48
N LEU A 216 -17.95 -18.39 -16.40
CA LEU A 216 -17.55 -19.78 -16.15
C LEU A 216 -18.09 -20.73 -17.25
N GLU A 217 -19.33 -20.53 -17.72
CA GLU A 217 -19.88 -21.30 -18.86
C GLU A 217 -19.10 -21.08 -20.16
N LYS A 218 -18.70 -19.85 -20.44
CA LYS A 218 -17.86 -19.50 -21.62
C LYS A 218 -16.50 -20.20 -21.60
N GLU A 219 -15.93 -20.39 -20.42
CA GLU A 219 -14.68 -21.18 -20.23
C GLU A 219 -14.90 -22.69 -20.38
N GLY A 220 -16.16 -23.15 -20.52
CA GLY A 220 -16.49 -24.57 -20.78
C GLY A 220 -16.65 -25.41 -19.53
N PHE A 221 -16.78 -24.82 -18.35
CA PHE A 221 -17.02 -25.59 -17.12
C PHE A 221 -18.43 -26.19 -17.08
N ALA A 222 -18.52 -27.36 -16.42
CA ALA A 222 -19.78 -28.07 -16.27
C ALA A 222 -20.81 -27.27 -15.46
N ARG A 223 -22.06 -27.22 -15.93
CA ARG A 223 -23.15 -26.50 -15.27
C ARG A 223 -23.35 -26.92 -13.81
N GLU A 224 -23.22 -28.21 -13.52
CA GLU A 224 -23.35 -28.75 -12.17
C GLU A 224 -22.30 -28.18 -11.21
N SER A 225 -21.04 -28.06 -11.70
CA SER A 225 -19.95 -27.44 -10.93
C SER A 225 -20.21 -25.95 -10.66
N ILE A 226 -20.68 -25.22 -11.67
CA ILE A 226 -21.05 -23.81 -11.56
C ILE A 226 -22.17 -23.60 -10.55
N ASP A 227 -23.26 -24.38 -10.66
CA ASP A 227 -24.41 -24.26 -9.78
C ASP A 227 -24.05 -24.60 -8.33
N THR A 228 -23.23 -25.64 -8.10
CA THR A 228 -22.75 -26.02 -6.77
C THR A 228 -21.89 -24.89 -6.17
N TYR A 229 -20.97 -24.34 -6.97
CA TYR A 229 -20.06 -23.27 -6.54
C TYR A 229 -20.82 -21.99 -6.19
N LEU A 230 -21.67 -21.51 -7.10
CA LEU A 230 -22.44 -20.27 -6.89
C LEU A 230 -23.52 -20.43 -5.83
N GLY A 231 -24.05 -21.67 -5.65
CA GLY A 231 -24.98 -22.00 -4.58
C GLY A 231 -24.43 -21.69 -3.20
N MET A 232 -23.13 -21.96 -2.95
CA MET A 232 -22.49 -21.65 -1.67
C MET A 232 -22.51 -20.15 -1.35
N PHE A 233 -22.25 -19.26 -2.33
CA PHE A 233 -22.26 -17.81 -2.11
C PHE A 233 -23.63 -17.24 -1.74
N ARG A 234 -24.74 -17.96 -2.03
CA ARG A 234 -26.08 -17.56 -1.62
C ARG A 234 -26.40 -17.91 -0.16
N GLU A 235 -25.68 -18.88 0.40
CA GLU A 235 -25.88 -19.40 1.75
C GLU A 235 -24.90 -18.82 2.77
N ILE A 236 -23.71 -18.37 2.32
CA ILE A 236 -22.65 -17.84 3.18
C ILE A 236 -23.02 -16.44 3.67
N THR A 237 -22.94 -16.22 4.98
CA THR A 237 -23.02 -14.90 5.60
C THR A 237 -21.64 -14.28 5.77
N SER A 238 -21.55 -12.94 5.78
CA SER A 238 -20.29 -12.19 5.87
C SER A 238 -19.81 -12.04 7.32
N ASP A 239 -19.93 -13.07 8.14
CA ASP A 239 -19.56 -13.08 9.56
C ASP A 239 -18.99 -14.46 9.98
N ILE A 240 -18.78 -14.66 11.27
CA ILE A 240 -18.31 -15.93 11.83
C ILE A 240 -19.24 -17.11 11.48
N GLN A 241 -20.53 -16.89 11.31
CA GLN A 241 -21.47 -17.98 10.95
C GLN A 241 -21.18 -18.46 9.52
N GLY A 242 -20.80 -17.54 8.61
CA GLY A 242 -20.35 -17.93 7.27
C GLY A 242 -19.09 -18.79 7.30
N VAL A 243 -18.13 -18.49 8.18
CA VAL A 243 -16.93 -19.32 8.37
C VAL A 243 -17.30 -20.72 8.89
N ARG A 244 -18.23 -20.81 9.85
CA ARG A 244 -18.73 -22.08 10.39
C ARG A 244 -19.50 -22.90 9.35
N TYR A 245 -20.31 -22.23 8.54
CA TYR A 245 -20.98 -22.87 7.40
C TYR A 245 -19.95 -23.51 6.45
N ILE A 246 -18.91 -22.77 6.07
CA ILE A 246 -17.81 -23.27 5.22
C ILE A 246 -17.09 -24.46 5.86
N LYS A 247 -16.78 -24.39 7.16
CA LYS A 247 -16.16 -25.49 7.90
C LYS A 247 -16.98 -26.79 7.82
N GLU A 248 -18.28 -26.71 8.03
CA GLU A 248 -19.16 -27.89 7.98
C GLU A 248 -19.38 -28.36 6.54
N LYS A 249 -19.62 -27.44 5.61
CA LYS A 249 -19.91 -27.76 4.20
C LYS A 249 -18.73 -28.41 3.49
N LEU A 250 -17.51 -27.95 3.80
CA LEU A 250 -16.27 -28.38 3.12
C LEU A 250 -15.43 -29.34 3.96
N LYS A 251 -15.96 -29.96 5.00
CA LYS A 251 -15.25 -30.81 5.96
C LYS A 251 -14.43 -31.96 5.33
N ASP A 252 -14.83 -32.41 4.14
CA ASP A 252 -14.18 -33.52 3.43
C ASP A 252 -13.00 -33.04 2.55
N VAL A 253 -12.87 -31.74 2.31
CA VAL A 253 -11.88 -31.15 1.40
C VAL A 253 -11.10 -29.99 2.01
N LEU A 254 -11.52 -29.46 3.17
CA LEU A 254 -10.88 -28.37 3.90
C LEU A 254 -10.38 -28.88 5.25
N ASP A 255 -9.12 -28.59 5.56
CA ASP A 255 -8.60 -28.76 6.92
C ASP A 255 -9.41 -27.86 7.87
N PRO A 256 -10.11 -28.41 8.88
CA PRO A 256 -10.94 -27.64 9.80
C PRO A 256 -10.17 -26.56 10.54
N LYS A 257 -8.85 -26.73 10.72
CA LYS A 257 -7.98 -25.74 11.34
C LYS A 257 -7.94 -24.42 10.58
N VAL A 258 -8.10 -24.41 9.26
CA VAL A 258 -8.15 -23.18 8.45
C VAL A 258 -9.31 -22.29 8.85
N ALA A 259 -10.50 -22.88 9.04
CA ALA A 259 -11.67 -22.15 9.48
C ALA A 259 -11.55 -21.72 10.95
N GLU A 260 -11.01 -22.58 11.82
CA GLU A 260 -10.77 -22.27 13.24
C GLU A 260 -9.79 -21.10 13.42
N ASP A 261 -8.71 -21.09 12.66
CA ASP A 261 -7.72 -20.01 12.69
C ASP A 261 -8.38 -18.70 12.20
N LEU A 262 -9.21 -18.75 11.14
CA LEU A 262 -9.92 -17.58 10.62
C LEU A 262 -10.95 -17.05 11.62
N GLU A 263 -11.73 -17.93 12.29
CA GLU A 263 -12.63 -17.53 13.39
C GLU A 263 -11.85 -16.84 14.51
N THR A 264 -10.67 -17.37 14.87
CA THR A 264 -9.82 -16.83 15.92
C THR A 264 -9.28 -15.44 15.55
N ILE A 265 -8.85 -15.24 14.29
CA ILE A 265 -8.38 -13.93 13.80
C ILE A 265 -9.53 -12.91 13.92
N ILE A 266 -10.71 -13.23 13.38
CA ILE A 266 -11.87 -12.33 13.39
C ILE A 266 -12.27 -11.98 14.83
N ALA A 267 -12.44 -12.97 15.70
CA ALA A 267 -12.84 -12.76 17.08
C ALA A 267 -11.81 -11.96 17.89
N SER A 268 -10.52 -12.26 17.72
CA SER A 268 -9.43 -11.57 18.45
C SER A 268 -9.33 -10.12 18.02
N VAL A 269 -9.35 -9.85 16.72
CA VAL A 269 -9.31 -8.47 16.20
C VAL A 269 -10.51 -7.67 16.68
N ASP A 270 -11.72 -8.24 16.59
CA ASP A 270 -12.95 -7.53 17.02
C ASP A 270 -12.95 -7.22 18.53
N ALA A 271 -12.40 -8.12 19.34
CA ALA A 271 -12.37 -7.98 20.79
C ALA A 271 -11.40 -6.88 21.29
N VAL A 272 -10.29 -6.61 20.55
CA VAL A 272 -9.23 -5.69 21.02
C VAL A 272 -9.03 -4.47 20.12
N LYS A 273 -9.80 -4.32 19.05
CA LYS A 273 -9.69 -3.17 18.13
C LYS A 273 -9.86 -1.84 18.85
N SER A 274 -9.01 -0.86 18.51
CA SER A 274 -9.03 0.50 19.04
C SER A 274 -9.66 1.53 18.10
N ALA A 275 -9.85 1.16 16.82
CA ALA A 275 -10.47 2.01 15.80
C ALA A 275 -11.89 1.56 15.49
N ASP A 276 -12.68 2.43 14.91
CA ASP A 276 -14.06 2.13 14.49
C ASP A 276 -14.07 1.52 13.08
N PHE A 277 -14.14 0.20 13.02
CA PHE A 277 -14.23 -0.58 11.78
C PHE A 277 -14.95 -1.91 11.99
N LYS A 278 -15.33 -2.54 10.88
CA LYS A 278 -15.83 -3.92 10.87
C LYS A 278 -14.77 -4.87 10.33
N ILE A 279 -14.70 -6.07 10.88
CA ILE A 279 -14.00 -7.19 10.24
C ILE A 279 -15.04 -8.18 9.74
N SER A 280 -14.93 -8.58 8.47
CA SER A 280 -15.96 -9.34 7.77
C SER A 280 -15.34 -10.47 6.97
N PHE A 281 -15.86 -11.68 7.15
CA PHE A 281 -15.54 -12.79 6.25
C PHE A 281 -16.14 -12.52 4.88
N ASP A 282 -15.33 -12.64 3.85
CA ASP A 282 -15.77 -12.43 2.48
C ASP A 282 -15.28 -13.53 1.55
N PRO A 283 -16.12 -14.51 1.25
CA PRO A 283 -15.75 -15.64 0.41
C PRO A 283 -15.46 -15.27 -1.03
N THR A 284 -15.82 -14.04 -1.47
CA THR A 284 -15.54 -13.55 -2.82
C THR A 284 -14.19 -12.82 -2.93
N LEU A 285 -13.56 -12.54 -1.78
CA LEU A 285 -12.25 -11.90 -1.78
C LEU A 285 -11.19 -12.86 -2.31
N VAL A 286 -10.66 -12.57 -3.49
CA VAL A 286 -9.63 -13.40 -4.16
C VAL A 286 -8.24 -12.80 -4.02
N ARG A 287 -8.09 -11.51 -4.12
CA ARG A 287 -6.80 -10.79 -4.20
C ARG A 287 -5.90 -11.24 -5.35
N GLY A 288 -5.52 -10.27 -6.20
CA GLY A 288 -4.88 -10.50 -7.48
C GLY A 288 -3.42 -10.96 -7.49
N MET A 289 -2.80 -11.30 -6.35
CA MET A 289 -1.41 -11.76 -6.31
C MET A 289 -1.37 -13.28 -6.13
N SER A 290 -0.83 -13.98 -7.12
CA SER A 290 -0.77 -15.45 -7.17
C SER A 290 0.10 -16.08 -6.09
N TYR A 291 0.88 -15.30 -5.34
CA TYR A 291 1.79 -15.80 -4.32
C TYR A 291 1.18 -16.01 -2.92
N TYR A 292 -0.06 -15.62 -2.67
CA TYR A 292 -0.70 -15.85 -1.38
C TYR A 292 -1.03 -17.32 -1.15
N THR A 293 -0.72 -17.81 0.06
CA THR A 293 -0.81 -19.23 0.45
C THR A 293 -1.82 -19.52 1.56
N GLY A 294 -2.34 -18.49 2.22
CA GLY A 294 -3.24 -18.57 3.38
C GLY A 294 -4.19 -17.40 3.47
N PRO A 295 -4.41 -16.82 4.67
CA PRO A 295 -5.27 -15.67 4.87
C PRO A 295 -4.91 -14.49 3.97
N ILE A 296 -5.94 -13.81 3.47
CA ILE A 296 -5.85 -12.60 2.64
C ILE A 296 -6.78 -11.53 3.21
N PHE A 297 -6.35 -10.26 3.14
CA PHE A 297 -7.13 -9.14 3.70
C PHE A 297 -7.24 -7.99 2.71
N GLU A 298 -8.32 -7.23 2.86
CA GLU A 298 -8.54 -6.00 2.13
C GLU A 298 -9.22 -4.95 3.01
N ILE A 299 -8.79 -3.69 2.88
CA ILE A 299 -9.48 -2.56 3.49
C ILE A 299 -10.45 -2.01 2.46
N ALA A 300 -11.74 -2.26 2.65
CA ALA A 300 -12.81 -1.65 1.88
C ALA A 300 -13.23 -0.35 2.56
N MET A 301 -13.26 0.75 1.80
CA MET A 301 -13.60 2.07 2.29
C MET A 301 -14.59 2.73 1.34
N ASP A 302 -15.82 2.96 1.82
CA ASP A 302 -16.90 3.50 1.00
C ASP A 302 -16.59 4.90 0.48
N GLU A 303 -15.92 5.71 1.28
CA GLU A 303 -15.49 7.05 0.90
C GLU A 303 -14.55 7.08 -0.32
N PHE A 304 -13.70 6.07 -0.47
CA PHE A 304 -12.89 5.91 -1.68
C PHE A 304 -13.67 5.25 -2.82
N GLY A 305 -14.72 4.49 -2.49
CA GLY A 305 -15.47 3.66 -3.43
C GLY A 305 -14.71 2.38 -3.81
N GLY A 306 -13.91 1.83 -2.90
CA GLY A 306 -13.15 0.61 -3.15
C GLY A 306 -12.06 0.31 -2.12
N SER A 307 -11.09 -0.50 -2.51
CA SER A 307 -9.98 -0.91 -1.66
C SER A 307 -8.96 0.22 -1.43
N VAL A 308 -8.54 0.42 -0.18
CA VAL A 308 -7.47 1.36 0.20
C VAL A 308 -6.25 0.65 0.79
N GLY A 309 -6.20 -0.66 0.77
CA GLY A 309 -5.07 -1.43 1.23
C GLY A 309 -5.36 -2.92 1.24
N GLY A 310 -4.38 -3.73 1.56
CA GLY A 310 -4.55 -5.15 1.73
C GLY A 310 -3.26 -5.93 1.75
N GLY A 311 -3.39 -7.23 2.03
CA GLY A 311 -2.26 -8.12 2.18
C GLY A 311 -2.67 -9.57 2.30
N GLY A 312 -1.77 -10.38 2.88
CA GLY A 312 -2.01 -11.79 3.15
C GLY A 312 -0.73 -12.57 3.41
N ARG A 313 -0.90 -13.86 3.67
CA ARG A 313 0.18 -14.81 3.93
C ARG A 313 0.79 -15.32 2.63
N TYR A 314 2.14 -15.38 2.58
CA TYR A 314 2.91 -15.76 1.38
C TYR A 314 4.13 -16.64 1.71
N ASP A 315 3.93 -17.70 2.44
CA ASP A 315 4.95 -18.58 3.04
C ASP A 315 5.96 -19.17 2.04
N GLU A 316 5.60 -19.29 0.75
CA GLU A 316 6.44 -19.91 -0.26
C GLU A 316 7.43 -18.94 -0.93
N MET A 317 7.26 -17.63 -0.76
CA MET A 317 8.04 -16.63 -1.50
C MET A 317 9.52 -16.63 -1.13
N ILE A 318 9.84 -16.77 0.16
CA ILE A 318 11.24 -16.83 0.64
C ILE A 318 11.91 -18.12 0.21
N GLY A 319 11.14 -19.21 0.18
CA GLY A 319 11.64 -20.52 -0.27
C GLY A 319 12.23 -20.55 -1.68
N LYS A 320 11.80 -19.62 -2.55
CA LYS A 320 12.35 -19.50 -3.89
C LYS A 320 13.80 -19.02 -3.93
N PHE A 321 14.19 -18.26 -2.92
CA PHE A 321 15.56 -17.76 -2.77
C PHE A 321 16.44 -18.74 -1.97
N THR A 322 15.87 -19.47 -1.01
CA THR A 322 16.61 -20.29 -0.04
C THR A 322 16.44 -21.79 -0.21
N GLY A 323 15.43 -22.24 -0.97
CA GLY A 323 15.02 -23.65 -1.05
C GLY A 323 14.21 -24.13 0.16
N GLN A 324 13.98 -23.29 1.17
CA GLN A 324 13.21 -23.62 2.37
C GLN A 324 12.11 -22.58 2.61
N ASN A 325 10.88 -23.04 2.76
CA ASN A 325 9.75 -22.14 3.05
C ASN A 325 9.90 -21.50 4.42
N THR A 326 9.57 -20.23 4.51
CA THR A 326 9.54 -19.44 5.74
C THR A 326 8.18 -18.77 5.83
N SER A 327 7.51 -18.92 6.98
CA SER A 327 6.23 -18.27 7.22
C SER A 327 6.37 -16.76 7.05
N ALA A 328 5.52 -16.17 6.23
CA ALA A 328 5.54 -14.76 5.93
C ALA A 328 4.12 -14.24 5.68
N CYS A 329 3.78 -13.14 6.33
CA CYS A 329 2.52 -12.45 6.16
C CYS A 329 2.76 -10.94 6.12
N GLY A 330 2.09 -10.21 5.23
CA GLY A 330 2.29 -8.78 5.07
C GLY A 330 0.99 -8.01 4.81
N PHE A 331 1.02 -6.71 5.09
CA PHE A 331 -0.07 -5.80 4.85
C PHE A 331 0.45 -4.45 4.32
N SER A 332 -0.12 -3.98 3.22
CA SER A 332 0.21 -2.71 2.58
C SER A 332 -0.98 -1.78 2.59
N ILE A 333 -0.79 -0.55 3.06
CA ILE A 333 -1.78 0.51 2.88
C ILE A 333 -1.62 1.16 1.50
N GLY A 334 -2.72 1.54 0.89
CA GLY A 334 -2.73 2.32 -0.34
C GLY A 334 -2.40 3.78 -0.07
N PHE A 335 -1.13 4.09 0.21
CA PHE A 335 -0.65 5.40 0.66
C PHE A 335 -1.19 6.56 -0.19
N GLU A 336 -1.13 6.45 -1.51
CA GLU A 336 -1.63 7.50 -2.43
C GLU A 336 -3.14 7.72 -2.28
N ARG A 337 -3.89 6.66 -2.00
CA ARG A 337 -5.35 6.74 -1.79
C ARG A 337 -5.69 7.41 -0.48
N ILE A 338 -4.97 7.07 0.58
CA ILE A 338 -5.10 7.70 1.91
C ILE A 338 -4.77 9.19 1.82
N VAL A 339 -3.63 9.56 1.23
CA VAL A 339 -3.24 10.97 1.05
C VAL A 339 -4.28 11.73 0.21
N MET A 340 -4.80 11.12 -0.84
CA MET A 340 -5.82 11.73 -1.68
C MET A 340 -7.11 12.01 -0.90
N LEU A 341 -7.58 11.05 -0.09
CA LEU A 341 -8.75 11.24 0.76
C LEU A 341 -8.54 12.35 1.79
N LEU A 342 -7.37 12.42 2.42
CA LEU A 342 -7.02 13.50 3.35
C LEU A 342 -7.04 14.87 2.66
N LEU A 343 -6.49 14.97 1.46
CA LEU A 343 -6.53 16.20 0.65
C LEU A 343 -7.98 16.60 0.29
N GLU A 344 -8.79 15.65 -0.15
CA GLU A 344 -10.20 15.89 -0.51
C GLU A 344 -11.05 16.34 0.70
N ARG A 345 -10.71 15.86 1.91
CA ARG A 345 -11.32 16.31 3.17
C ARG A 345 -10.82 17.68 3.65
N GLY A 346 -9.77 18.23 3.03
CA GLY A 346 -9.10 19.44 3.54
C GLY A 346 -8.42 19.20 4.89
N TYR A 347 -7.81 18.01 5.08
CA TYR A 347 -7.17 17.62 6.33
C TYR A 347 -6.04 18.59 6.70
N GLU A 348 -6.10 19.14 7.89
CA GLU A 348 -5.06 20.00 8.46
C GLU A 348 -4.12 19.16 9.33
N VAL A 349 -2.82 19.23 9.03
CA VAL A 349 -1.78 18.50 9.77
C VAL A 349 -1.71 19.01 11.21
N PRO A 350 -1.93 18.15 12.22
CA PRO A 350 -1.84 18.58 13.62
C PRO A 350 -0.43 19.03 13.99
N GLY A 351 -0.35 20.07 14.86
CA GLY A 351 0.92 20.52 15.41
C GLY A 351 1.83 21.28 14.44
N THR A 352 1.32 21.70 13.29
CA THR A 352 1.98 22.72 12.48
C THR A 352 2.01 23.99 13.30
N GLY A 353 3.19 24.34 13.86
CA GLY A 353 3.40 25.54 14.65
C GLY A 353 3.01 26.79 13.88
N GLU A 354 2.88 27.93 14.61
CA GLU A 354 2.63 29.21 13.97
C GLU A 354 3.63 29.49 12.85
N LYS A 355 3.10 29.80 11.65
CA LYS A 355 3.91 30.18 10.49
C LYS A 355 3.90 31.70 10.34
N LYS A 356 5.06 32.34 10.52
CA LYS A 356 5.25 33.79 10.39
C LYS A 356 6.05 34.15 9.17
N ALA A 357 5.66 35.22 8.51
CA ALA A 357 6.43 35.79 7.40
C ALA A 357 6.97 37.17 7.77
N TYR A 358 8.28 37.31 7.79
CA TYR A 358 8.98 38.57 7.92
C TYR A 358 9.18 39.19 6.55
N LEU A 359 8.52 40.29 6.30
CA LEU A 359 8.57 41.04 5.06
C LEU A 359 9.48 42.25 5.25
N ILE A 360 10.63 42.25 4.61
CA ILE A 360 11.68 43.25 4.78
C ILE A 360 11.66 44.21 3.59
N GLU A 361 11.69 45.52 3.86
CA GLU A 361 11.83 46.53 2.83
C GLU A 361 13.18 46.37 2.08
N LYS A 362 13.14 46.58 0.75
CA LYS A 362 14.34 46.49 -0.08
C LYS A 362 15.41 47.47 0.39
N ASN A 363 16.69 47.04 0.35
CA ASN A 363 17.88 47.84 0.77
C ASN A 363 17.84 48.17 2.28
N MET A 364 17.42 47.28 3.14
CA MET A 364 17.49 47.39 4.60
C MET A 364 18.97 47.59 5.03
N PRO A 365 19.28 48.56 5.92
CA PRO A 365 20.62 48.71 6.48
C PRO A 365 21.11 47.43 7.19
N ALA A 366 22.42 47.16 7.13
CA ALA A 366 22.97 45.89 7.60
C ALA A 366 22.80 45.68 9.12
N ASP A 367 22.89 46.72 9.91
CA ASP A 367 22.69 46.70 11.37
C ASP A 367 21.27 46.37 11.72
N LYS A 368 20.27 46.95 11.04
CA LYS A 368 18.86 46.65 11.19
C LYS A 368 18.52 45.25 10.70
N LEU A 369 19.09 44.85 9.56
CA LEU A 369 18.92 43.48 9.04
C LEU A 369 19.43 42.45 10.05
N LEU A 370 20.58 42.69 10.69
CA LEU A 370 21.10 41.80 11.72
C LEU A 370 20.16 41.63 12.91
N THR A 371 19.52 42.72 13.32
CA THR A 371 18.54 42.72 14.41
C THR A 371 17.32 41.85 14.03
N ILE A 372 16.79 42.04 12.81
CA ILE A 372 15.65 41.24 12.29
C ILE A 372 16.01 39.75 12.23
N LEU A 373 17.23 39.44 11.75
CA LEU A 373 17.70 38.05 11.67
C LEU A 373 17.84 37.42 13.06
N LYS A 374 18.33 38.13 14.06
CA LYS A 374 18.40 37.66 15.45
C LYS A 374 17.01 37.35 16.01
N GLN A 375 16.06 38.25 15.79
CA GLN A 375 14.67 38.03 16.21
C GLN A 375 14.06 36.79 15.55
N ALA A 376 14.23 36.62 14.24
CA ALA A 376 13.76 35.45 13.53
C ALA A 376 14.38 34.14 14.05
N GLU A 377 15.69 34.16 14.38
CA GLU A 377 16.38 33.00 14.95
C GLU A 377 15.90 32.66 16.36
N GLU A 378 15.55 33.65 17.15
CA GLU A 378 14.95 33.43 18.47
C GLU A 378 13.57 32.79 18.37
N GLU A 379 12.69 33.27 17.49
CA GLU A 379 11.39 32.68 17.24
C GLU A 379 11.48 31.24 16.70
N ARG A 380 12.43 30.98 15.78
CA ARG A 380 12.70 29.62 15.25
C ARG A 380 13.14 28.67 16.36
N ARG A 381 13.99 29.11 17.30
CA ARG A 381 14.39 28.29 18.45
C ARG A 381 13.22 27.97 19.38
N ASN A 382 12.21 28.85 19.43
CA ASN A 382 10.99 28.65 20.19
C ASN A 382 9.93 27.83 19.45
N GLY A 383 10.26 27.28 18.24
CA GLY A 383 9.38 26.39 17.49
C GLY A 383 8.49 27.08 16.47
N THR A 384 8.59 28.43 16.32
CA THR A 384 7.85 29.15 15.28
C THR A 384 8.52 28.99 13.92
N GLN A 385 7.77 28.68 12.89
CA GLN A 385 8.29 28.63 11.53
C GLN A 385 8.34 30.05 10.94
N VAL A 386 9.53 30.63 10.84
CA VAL A 386 9.71 31.99 10.33
C VAL A 386 10.37 31.99 8.94
N THR A 387 9.65 32.50 7.92
CA THR A 387 10.25 32.84 6.61
C THR A 387 10.61 34.29 6.53
N ILE A 388 11.68 34.61 5.80
CA ILE A 388 12.14 35.98 5.57
C ILE A 388 12.13 36.27 4.08
N SER A 389 11.47 37.34 3.67
CA SER A 389 11.34 37.72 2.26
C SER A 389 11.41 39.23 2.06
N ILE A 390 11.91 39.66 0.93
CA ILE A 390 11.87 41.07 0.53
C ILE A 390 10.45 41.44 0.10
N MET A 391 9.95 42.59 0.56
CA MET A 391 8.66 43.12 0.14
C MET A 391 8.60 43.32 -1.38
N LYS A 392 7.59 42.74 -2.01
CA LYS A 392 7.26 42.97 -3.42
C LYS A 392 6.42 44.23 -3.58
N LYS A 393 6.40 44.83 -4.79
CA LYS A 393 5.53 46.01 -5.09
C LYS A 393 4.07 45.70 -4.78
N ASN A 394 3.56 44.53 -5.11
CA ASN A 394 2.23 44.07 -4.75
C ASN A 394 2.30 43.21 -3.47
N LYS A 395 2.35 43.87 -2.31
CA LYS A 395 2.37 43.22 -1.00
C LYS A 395 1.13 42.38 -0.72
N LYS A 396 -0.04 42.85 -1.18
CA LYS A 396 -1.29 42.14 -0.97
C LYS A 396 -1.23 40.77 -1.62
N PHE A 397 -0.85 40.69 -2.88
CA PHE A 397 -0.68 39.43 -3.61
C PHE A 397 0.42 38.56 -2.97
N GLN A 398 1.53 39.15 -2.49
CA GLN A 398 2.58 38.40 -1.81
C GLN A 398 2.06 37.72 -0.54
N LYS A 399 1.27 38.44 0.28
CA LYS A 399 0.66 37.89 1.49
C LYS A 399 -0.38 36.81 1.16
N GLU A 400 -1.25 37.05 0.17
CA GLU A 400 -2.22 36.08 -0.30
C GLU A 400 -1.55 34.76 -0.74
N GLN A 401 -0.45 34.83 -1.46
CA GLN A 401 0.32 33.63 -1.81
C GLN A 401 0.88 32.93 -0.57
N MET A 402 1.47 33.68 0.37
CA MET A 402 2.00 33.09 1.61
C MET A 402 0.89 32.51 2.51
N MET A 403 -0.30 33.08 2.51
CA MET A 403 -1.47 32.51 3.19
C MET A 403 -1.84 31.14 2.62
N THR A 404 -1.71 30.92 1.30
CA THR A 404 -1.93 29.60 0.72
C THR A 404 -0.86 28.56 1.12
N GLU A 405 0.29 29.03 1.63
CA GLU A 405 1.37 28.21 2.19
C GLU A 405 1.22 28.02 3.72
N GLY A 406 0.11 28.53 4.30
CA GLY A 406 -0.21 28.41 5.72
C GLY A 406 0.40 29.48 6.62
N TYR A 407 0.99 30.57 6.08
CA TYR A 407 1.47 31.69 6.89
C TYR A 407 0.28 32.53 7.36
N THR A 408 0.14 32.68 8.68
CA THR A 408 -0.98 33.40 9.31
C THR A 408 -0.58 34.75 9.88
N GLU A 409 0.72 34.93 10.20
CA GLU A 409 1.24 36.14 10.77
C GLU A 409 2.27 36.81 9.82
N PHE A 410 2.15 38.13 9.64
CA PHE A 410 3.01 38.92 8.75
C PHE A 410 3.61 40.10 9.52
N VAL A 411 4.92 40.09 9.71
CA VAL A 411 5.66 41.19 10.33
C VAL A 411 6.36 42.01 9.24
N GLU A 412 6.07 43.27 9.13
CA GLU A 412 6.63 44.17 8.14
C GLU A 412 7.73 45.05 8.76
N PHE A 413 8.92 45.03 8.19
CA PHE A 413 10.07 45.82 8.62
C PHE A 413 10.38 46.88 7.59
N PHE A 414 10.34 48.14 8.00
CA PHE A 414 10.60 49.32 7.19
C PHE A 414 11.90 49.98 7.63
N ARG A 415 12.66 50.56 6.67
CA ARG A 415 13.98 51.20 6.94
C ARG A 415 13.89 52.32 7.98
N ASP A 416 12.76 53.04 8.00
CA ASP A 416 12.59 54.24 8.83
C ASP A 416 11.86 53.97 10.16
N LYS A 417 11.42 52.73 10.43
CA LYS A 417 10.60 52.38 11.59
C LYS A 417 11.25 51.35 12.54
N LEU A 418 12.50 51.05 12.38
CA LEU A 418 13.30 50.17 13.26
C LEU A 418 14.18 50.97 14.19
#